data_0c594f69ead27d7697d93426622e9c78
#
_entry.id   0c594f69ead27d7697d93426622e9c78
#
_cell.length_a   1.000
_cell.length_b   1.000
_cell.length_c   1.000
_cell.angle_alpha   90.00
_cell.angle_beta   90.00
_cell.angle_gamma   90.00
#
_symmetry.space_group_name_H-M   'P 1'
#
loop_
_entity.id
_entity.type
_entity.pdbx_description
1 polymer ?
#
loop_
_entity_poly.entity_id
_entity_poly.type
_entity_poly.pdbx_seq_one_letter_code
_entity_poly.pdbx_strand_id
1 'polypeptide(L)'
;MEIIGPGLHFRYPWEEIRRVSIATQTVDIGFDPSNPRSQSAALNAVTKDQLNTRISGQIRFRVSEDNLYAYLFGIRNPIAHVMGFFHSVLREKIANYEAPKNPMLDEEEDPLRKNVEGISINDLRKNLQDINDHMERECANSAARYGIVFEAALITNIDPPDCVEQALAAINTAHNEVSSDISGAQADADQTIVQSKRAVEIQTLKAQAEVEPLRQLSDRLKSLRDHGGLYAYLRNVKLGLLSRASNIVLEDRR
;
A
#
# COMPACT_ATOMS: atom_id res chain seq x y z
N MET A 1 31.37 33.28 -31.46
CA MET A 1 31.84 32.09 -30.72
C MET A 1 31.62 30.91 -31.65
N GLU A 2 32.67 30.19 -31.95
CA GLU A 2 32.57 29.00 -32.79
C GLU A 2 32.61 27.76 -31.90
N ILE A 3 31.66 26.85 -32.07
CA ILE A 3 31.62 25.61 -31.33
C ILE A 3 32.39 24.59 -32.16
N ILE A 4 33.46 24.09 -31.60
CA ILE A 4 34.35 23.13 -32.25
C ILE A 4 34.17 21.77 -31.64
N GLY A 5 33.89 20.75 -32.46
CA GLY A 5 33.72 19.37 -32.01
C GLY A 5 35.01 18.74 -31.48
N PRO A 6 34.95 17.54 -30.90
CA PRO A 6 36.13 16.84 -30.42
C PRO A 6 37.08 16.53 -31.58
N GLY A 7 38.36 16.86 -31.42
CA GLY A 7 39.39 16.64 -32.47
C GLY A 7 40.66 17.44 -32.24
N LEU A 8 41.55 17.38 -33.23
CA LEU A 8 42.77 18.18 -33.28
C LEU A 8 42.45 19.51 -33.97
N HIS A 9 42.57 20.62 -33.26
CA HIS A 9 42.30 21.95 -33.77
C HIS A 9 43.51 22.87 -33.53
N PHE A 10 43.83 23.68 -34.54
CA PHE A 10 44.88 24.70 -34.39
C PHE A 10 44.29 25.94 -33.75
N ARG A 11 45.03 26.55 -32.83
CA ARG A 11 44.65 27.75 -32.10
C ARG A 11 45.65 28.88 -32.34
N TYR A 12 45.14 30.06 -32.56
CA TYR A 12 45.96 31.26 -32.56
C TYR A 12 46.36 31.71 -31.15
N PRO A 13 47.50 32.44 -30.96
CA PRO A 13 47.97 32.84 -29.62
C PRO A 13 46.99 33.73 -28.82
N TRP A 14 46.07 34.39 -29.50
CA TRP A 14 45.07 35.29 -28.92
C TRP A 14 43.72 34.65 -28.70
N GLU A 15 43.53 33.37 -29.06
CA GLU A 15 42.27 32.62 -28.82
C GLU A 15 42.29 31.92 -27.49
N GLU A 16 41.19 31.98 -26.78
CA GLU A 16 40.96 31.25 -25.52
C GLU A 16 40.02 30.08 -25.81
N ILE A 17 40.42 28.85 -25.48
CA ILE A 17 39.61 27.65 -25.59
C ILE A 17 39.09 27.30 -24.21
N ARG A 18 37.77 27.21 -24.11
CA ARG A 18 37.08 26.68 -22.90
C ARG A 18 36.50 25.32 -23.23
N ARG A 19 36.86 24.30 -22.44
CA ARG A 19 36.35 22.95 -22.58
C ARG A 19 35.13 22.82 -21.68
N VAL A 20 34.03 22.34 -22.25
CA VAL A 20 32.78 22.07 -21.54
C VAL A 20 32.39 20.63 -21.77
N SER A 21 32.02 19.90 -20.71
CA SER A 21 31.47 18.56 -20.84
C SER A 21 29.98 18.65 -21.16
N ILE A 22 29.56 18.04 -22.25
CA ILE A 22 28.17 17.94 -22.69
C ILE A 22 27.50 16.67 -22.10
N ALA A 23 28.34 15.76 -21.57
CA ALA A 23 27.83 14.53 -20.95
C ALA A 23 26.91 14.85 -19.76
N THR A 24 25.92 13.97 -19.54
CA THR A 24 25.05 14.01 -18.38
C THR A 24 25.87 13.96 -17.10
N GLN A 25 25.64 14.93 -16.23
CA GLN A 25 26.27 15.04 -14.92
C GLN A 25 25.24 14.75 -13.83
N THR A 26 25.70 14.05 -12.81
CA THR A 26 24.87 13.77 -11.62
C THR A 26 25.46 14.54 -10.43
N VAL A 27 24.61 15.26 -9.72
CA VAL A 27 24.98 16.02 -8.52
C VAL A 27 24.02 15.68 -7.41
N ASP A 28 24.55 15.48 -6.20
CA ASP A 28 23.74 15.22 -5.02
C ASP A 28 22.97 16.48 -4.61
N ILE A 29 21.73 16.31 -4.15
CA ILE A 29 20.82 17.42 -3.80
C ILE A 29 21.42 18.32 -2.69
N GLY A 30 22.17 17.76 -1.77
CA GLY A 30 22.83 18.50 -0.70
C GLY A 30 24.19 19.10 -1.05
N PHE A 31 24.63 18.98 -2.32
CA PHE A 31 25.91 19.49 -2.76
C PHE A 31 25.91 21.04 -2.80
N ASP A 32 26.82 21.65 -2.05
CA ASP A 32 27.09 23.08 -2.12
C ASP A 32 28.34 23.30 -3.01
N PRO A 33 28.18 23.88 -4.22
CA PRO A 33 29.30 24.12 -5.12
C PRO A 33 30.31 25.14 -4.56
N SER A 34 29.95 25.89 -3.54
CA SER A 34 30.84 26.81 -2.85
C SER A 34 31.77 26.12 -1.84
N ASN A 35 31.43 24.90 -1.44
CA ASN A 35 32.18 24.12 -0.47
C ASN A 35 32.42 22.67 -0.94
N PRO A 36 33.55 22.41 -1.63
CA PRO A 36 33.85 21.10 -2.22
C PRO A 36 33.93 19.95 -1.22
N ARG A 37 33.98 20.23 0.09
CA ARG A 37 33.97 19.23 1.15
C ARG A 37 32.55 18.78 1.58
N SER A 38 31.50 19.44 1.07
CA SER A 38 30.09 19.13 1.37
C SER A 38 29.50 18.03 0.45
N GLN A 39 30.32 17.10 -0.05
CA GLN A 39 29.89 16.05 -0.98
C GLN A 39 28.77 15.16 -0.49
N SER A 40 28.24 15.37 0.70
CA SER A 40 27.18 14.54 1.30
C SER A 40 26.25 15.34 2.21
N ALA A 41 26.13 16.64 2.01
CA ALA A 41 25.20 17.44 2.81
C ALA A 41 23.76 17.17 2.33
N ALA A 42 22.95 16.55 3.18
CA ALA A 42 21.53 16.44 2.92
C ALA A 42 20.86 17.83 3.00
N LEU A 43 19.87 18.06 2.17
CA LEU A 43 19.06 19.27 2.20
C LEU A 43 18.10 19.20 3.38
N ASN A 44 18.14 20.23 4.25
CA ASN A 44 17.15 20.35 5.33
C ASN A 44 15.92 21.12 4.82
N ALA A 45 14.74 20.55 5.05
CA ALA A 45 13.46 21.19 4.79
C ALA A 45 12.51 20.99 5.96
N VAL A 46 11.52 21.87 6.07
CA VAL A 46 10.49 21.82 7.11
C VAL A 46 9.19 21.39 6.44
N THR A 47 8.53 20.38 6.98
CA THR A 47 7.22 19.94 6.52
C THR A 47 6.10 20.84 7.01
N LYS A 48 4.88 20.63 6.50
CA LYS A 48 3.67 21.33 6.97
C LYS A 48 3.46 21.19 8.48
N ASP A 49 3.83 20.04 9.06
CA ASP A 49 3.73 19.75 10.50
C ASP A 49 4.91 20.32 11.32
N GLN A 50 5.67 21.25 10.73
CA GLN A 50 6.84 21.89 11.35
C GLN A 50 7.95 20.91 11.76
N LEU A 51 8.03 19.78 11.13
CA LEU A 51 9.10 18.80 11.35
C LEU A 51 10.29 19.10 10.44
N ASN A 52 11.48 19.21 11.03
CA ASN A 52 12.72 19.31 10.25
C ASN A 52 13.03 17.95 9.63
N THR A 53 13.09 17.89 8.31
CA THR A 53 13.42 16.69 7.57
C THR A 53 14.70 16.84 6.79
N ARG A 54 15.43 15.75 6.65
CA ARG A 54 16.66 15.65 5.87
C ARG A 54 16.33 14.93 4.56
N ILE A 55 16.63 15.59 3.45
CA ILE A 55 16.30 15.10 2.12
C ILE A 55 17.59 14.71 1.43
N SER A 56 17.63 13.49 0.90
CA SER A 56 18.71 12.97 0.08
C SER A 56 18.21 12.58 -1.31
N GLY A 57 19.05 12.77 -2.30
CA GLY A 57 18.73 12.46 -3.68
C GLY A 57 19.77 13.00 -4.63
N GLN A 58 19.52 12.84 -5.92
CA GLN A 58 20.41 13.23 -6.99
C GLN A 58 19.67 13.99 -8.08
N ILE A 59 20.35 14.93 -8.70
CA ILE A 59 19.89 15.68 -9.85
C ILE A 59 20.75 15.30 -11.05
N ARG A 60 20.10 15.00 -12.17
CA ARG A 60 20.76 14.76 -13.44
C ARG A 60 20.50 15.92 -14.38
N PHE A 61 21.57 16.44 -14.94
CA PHE A 61 21.51 17.51 -15.91
C PHE A 61 22.63 17.39 -16.93
N ARG A 62 22.46 18.04 -18.07
CA ARG A 62 23.48 18.19 -19.10
C ARG A 62 23.54 19.64 -19.59
N VAL A 63 24.65 20.02 -20.17
CA VAL A 63 24.77 21.33 -20.79
C VAL A 63 24.20 21.29 -22.22
N SER A 64 23.35 22.27 -22.55
CA SER A 64 22.76 22.38 -23.89
C SER A 64 23.80 22.84 -24.91
N GLU A 65 23.90 22.10 -26.01
CA GLU A 65 24.75 22.50 -27.13
C GLU A 65 24.21 23.77 -27.79
N ASP A 66 22.90 23.90 -27.93
CA ASP A 66 22.24 25.02 -28.60
C ASP A 66 22.39 26.33 -27.83
N ASN A 67 22.51 26.27 -26.49
CA ASN A 67 22.56 27.47 -25.66
C ASN A 67 23.83 27.55 -24.79
N LEU A 68 24.95 27.08 -25.37
CA LEU A 68 26.25 27.04 -24.70
C LEU A 68 26.76 28.45 -24.31
N TYR A 69 26.36 29.47 -25.08
CA TYR A 69 26.70 30.86 -24.79
C TYR A 69 26.10 31.33 -23.43
N ALA A 70 24.84 31.02 -23.16
CA ALA A 70 24.21 31.35 -21.91
C ALA A 70 24.86 30.63 -20.72
N TYR A 71 25.32 29.40 -20.91
CA TYR A 71 26.02 28.64 -19.89
C TYR A 71 27.39 29.25 -19.54
N LEU A 72 28.15 29.68 -20.54
CA LEU A 72 29.53 30.18 -20.32
C LEU A 72 29.59 31.64 -19.92
N PHE A 73 28.68 32.48 -20.41
CA PHE A 73 28.74 33.93 -20.27
C PHE A 73 27.55 34.54 -19.62
N GLY A 74 26.43 33.79 -19.44
CA GLY A 74 25.22 34.31 -18.85
C GLY A 74 25.40 34.60 -17.37
N ILE A 75 25.96 33.64 -16.61
CA ILE A 75 26.14 33.74 -15.15
C ILE A 75 27.47 33.08 -14.76
N ARG A 76 28.09 33.59 -13.70
CA ARG A 76 29.39 33.08 -13.22
C ARG A 76 29.38 31.61 -12.84
N ASN A 77 28.29 31.14 -12.18
CA ASN A 77 28.12 29.75 -11.73
C ASN A 77 26.70 29.26 -12.04
N PRO A 78 26.39 28.86 -13.27
CA PRO A 78 25.02 28.47 -13.64
C PRO A 78 24.50 27.26 -12.85
N ILE A 79 25.36 26.32 -12.51
CA ILE A 79 25.00 25.15 -11.69
C ILE A 79 24.54 25.57 -10.30
N ALA A 80 25.25 26.51 -9.65
CA ALA A 80 24.87 27.00 -8.33
C ALA A 80 23.51 27.70 -8.32
N HIS A 81 23.20 28.45 -9.39
CA HIS A 81 21.90 29.11 -9.54
C HIS A 81 20.77 28.09 -9.73
N VAL A 82 20.96 27.08 -10.57
CA VAL A 82 19.97 26.01 -10.80
C VAL A 82 19.76 25.20 -9.52
N MET A 83 20.83 24.87 -8.80
CA MET A 83 20.73 24.18 -7.51
C MET A 83 20.02 25.02 -6.45
N GLY A 84 20.33 26.33 -6.36
CA GLY A 84 19.64 27.24 -5.45
C GLY A 84 18.13 27.34 -5.74
N PHE A 85 17.75 27.43 -7.00
CA PHE A 85 16.35 27.41 -7.43
C PHE A 85 15.69 26.09 -7.08
N PHE A 86 16.33 24.97 -7.41
CA PHE A 86 15.85 23.63 -7.08
C PHE A 86 15.60 23.48 -5.57
N HIS A 87 16.56 23.92 -4.73
CA HIS A 87 16.39 23.86 -3.27
C HIS A 87 15.21 24.70 -2.79
N SER A 88 14.97 25.86 -3.40
CA SER A 88 13.84 26.73 -3.03
C SER A 88 12.51 26.10 -3.38
N VAL A 89 12.35 25.61 -4.61
CA VAL A 89 11.12 24.94 -5.08
C VAL A 89 10.86 23.67 -4.28
N LEU A 90 11.90 22.88 -3.99
CA LEU A 90 11.75 21.64 -3.21
C LEU A 90 11.30 21.94 -1.77
N ARG A 91 11.89 22.94 -1.11
CA ARG A 91 11.45 23.35 0.23
C ARG A 91 10.02 23.85 0.24
N GLU A 92 9.62 24.63 -0.77
CA GLU A 92 8.25 25.13 -0.93
C GLU A 92 7.27 23.98 -1.14
N LYS A 93 7.60 23.03 -2.01
CA LYS A 93 6.74 21.87 -2.25
C LYS A 93 6.56 21.02 -1.01
N ILE A 94 7.63 20.78 -0.25
CA ILE A 94 7.57 19.96 0.98
C ILE A 94 6.80 20.69 2.09
N ALA A 95 7.00 22.00 2.24
CA ALA A 95 6.29 22.79 3.25
C ALA A 95 4.78 22.87 3.00
N ASN A 96 4.35 22.82 1.73
CA ASN A 96 2.96 22.93 1.32
C ASN A 96 2.37 21.60 0.81
N TYR A 97 3.07 20.49 1.00
CA TYR A 97 2.61 19.20 0.47
C TYR A 97 1.34 18.74 1.19
N GLU A 98 0.33 18.45 0.39
CA GLU A 98 -0.88 17.75 0.81
C GLU A 98 -1.05 16.52 -0.08
N ALA A 99 -1.24 15.36 0.54
CA ALA A 99 -1.47 14.13 -0.21
C ALA A 99 -2.76 14.23 -1.04
N PRO A 100 -2.77 13.77 -2.28
CA PRO A 100 -3.99 13.75 -3.08
C PRO A 100 -5.02 12.83 -2.40
N LYS A 101 -6.16 13.39 -1.99
CA LYS A 101 -7.29 12.62 -1.44
C LYS A 101 -7.91 11.79 -2.56
N ASN A 102 -7.89 10.47 -2.42
CA ASN A 102 -8.61 9.57 -3.32
C ASN A 102 -10.08 9.48 -2.89
N PRO A 103 -11.02 10.10 -3.62
CA PRO A 103 -12.43 10.13 -3.24
C PRO A 103 -13.11 8.74 -3.27
N MET A 104 -12.47 7.73 -3.86
CA MET A 104 -13.01 6.36 -3.94
C MET A 104 -12.63 5.45 -2.77
N LEU A 105 -11.71 5.86 -1.89
CA LEU A 105 -11.27 5.07 -0.74
C LEU A 105 -11.80 5.61 0.59
N ASP A 106 -12.46 6.79 0.57
CA ASP A 106 -12.91 7.49 1.78
C ASP A 106 -14.20 6.89 2.40
N GLU A 107 -14.89 5.94 1.74
CA GLU A 107 -16.15 5.39 2.25
C GLU A 107 -16.00 4.17 3.20
N GLU A 108 -14.83 3.54 3.25
CA GLU A 108 -14.58 2.38 4.13
C GLU A 108 -13.42 2.58 5.12
N GLU A 109 -12.94 3.81 5.31
CA GLU A 109 -11.80 4.04 6.18
C GLU A 109 -12.16 4.00 7.66
N ASP A 110 -11.52 3.04 8.35
CA ASP A 110 -11.47 2.88 9.79
C ASP A 110 -11.25 4.23 10.50
N PRO A 111 -12.11 4.62 11.45
CA PRO A 111 -11.95 5.88 12.19
C PRO A 111 -10.60 5.99 12.93
N LEU A 112 -9.89 4.88 13.10
CA LEU A 112 -8.53 4.82 13.65
C LEU A 112 -7.47 5.32 12.65
N ARG A 113 -7.68 5.17 11.35
CA ARG A 113 -6.79 5.70 10.31
C ARG A 113 -6.81 7.23 10.22
N LYS A 114 -7.96 7.85 10.43
CA LYS A 114 -8.11 9.33 10.39
C LYS A 114 -7.22 10.06 11.39
N ASN A 115 -6.89 9.43 12.51
CA ASN A 115 -6.01 10.03 13.52
C ASN A 115 -4.51 9.91 13.20
N VAL A 116 -4.13 9.05 12.22
CA VAL A 116 -2.73 8.86 11.78
C VAL A 116 -2.44 9.59 10.47
N GLU A 117 -3.47 10.01 9.72
CA GLU A 117 -3.35 10.72 8.44
C GLU A 117 -2.79 12.14 8.54
N GLY A 118 -2.61 12.69 9.73
CA GLY A 118 -2.00 14.00 9.95
C GLY A 118 -0.47 14.06 9.80
N ILE A 119 0.21 12.94 9.52
CA ILE A 119 1.67 12.91 9.47
C ILE A 119 2.13 13.03 8.02
N SER A 120 2.37 14.24 7.58
CA SER A 120 2.77 14.59 6.22
C SER A 120 4.04 13.90 5.72
N ILE A 121 4.90 13.40 6.62
CA ILE A 121 6.14 12.69 6.26
C ILE A 121 5.86 11.34 5.58
N ASN A 122 4.90 10.56 6.10
CA ASN A 122 4.54 9.28 5.49
C ASN A 122 3.93 9.48 4.10
N ASP A 123 3.16 10.53 3.93
CA ASP A 123 2.55 10.89 2.65
C ASP A 123 3.60 11.39 1.66
N LEU A 124 4.58 12.16 2.12
CA LEU A 124 5.73 12.55 1.31
C LEU A 124 6.53 11.34 0.83
N ARG A 125 6.81 10.38 1.71
CA ARG A 125 7.53 9.14 1.37
C ARG A 125 6.77 8.26 0.38
N LYS A 126 5.45 8.18 0.49
CA LYS A 126 4.59 7.42 -0.44
C LYS A 126 4.52 8.06 -1.83
N ASN A 127 4.57 9.38 -1.89
CA ASN A 127 4.35 10.14 -3.13
C ASN A 127 5.62 10.82 -3.65
N LEU A 128 6.80 10.19 -3.44
CA LEU A 128 8.09 10.71 -3.94
C LEU A 128 8.10 10.93 -5.46
N GLN A 129 7.38 10.09 -6.20
CA GLN A 129 7.27 10.23 -7.66
C GLN A 129 6.58 11.53 -8.07
N ASP A 130 5.48 11.89 -7.41
CA ASP A 130 4.77 13.15 -7.68
C ASP A 130 5.65 14.38 -7.40
N ILE A 131 6.46 14.30 -6.35
CA ILE A 131 7.43 15.34 -6.02
C ILE A 131 8.51 15.43 -7.10
N ASN A 132 9.07 14.31 -7.54
CA ASN A 132 10.08 14.26 -8.60
C ASN A 132 9.54 14.83 -9.92
N ASP A 133 8.33 14.43 -10.35
CA ASP A 133 7.68 14.92 -11.56
C ASP A 133 7.36 16.41 -11.50
N HIS A 134 7.00 16.90 -10.31
CA HIS A 134 6.79 18.33 -10.10
C HIS A 134 8.10 19.11 -10.21
N MET A 135 9.15 18.63 -9.56
CA MET A 135 10.47 19.25 -9.59
C MET A 135 11.05 19.28 -11.00
N GLU A 136 10.87 18.22 -11.79
CA GLU A 136 11.31 18.18 -13.18
C GLU A 136 10.61 19.25 -14.01
N ARG A 137 9.30 19.39 -13.90
CA ARG A 137 8.53 20.40 -14.65
C ARG A 137 8.91 21.84 -14.29
N GLU A 138 9.02 22.15 -12.99
CA GLU A 138 9.33 23.49 -12.53
C GLU A 138 10.79 23.88 -12.83
N CYS A 139 11.72 22.94 -12.67
CA CYS A 139 13.15 23.25 -12.85
C CYS A 139 13.57 23.28 -14.33
N ALA A 140 12.90 22.55 -15.22
CA ALA A 140 13.26 22.49 -16.64
C ALA A 140 13.29 23.89 -17.30
N ASN A 141 12.25 24.68 -17.09
CA ASN A 141 12.13 26.02 -17.67
C ASN A 141 13.19 27.01 -17.12
N SER A 142 13.50 26.93 -15.84
CA SER A 142 14.51 27.76 -15.21
C SER A 142 15.92 27.39 -15.65
N ALA A 143 16.23 26.10 -15.71
CA ALA A 143 17.52 25.58 -16.13
C ALA A 143 17.84 25.93 -17.59
N ALA A 144 16.84 25.90 -18.48
CA ALA A 144 17.00 26.21 -19.90
C ALA A 144 17.52 27.64 -20.15
N ARG A 145 17.14 28.61 -19.29
CA ARG A 145 17.63 30.01 -19.38
C ARG A 145 19.15 30.11 -19.22
N TYR A 146 19.74 29.18 -18.50
CA TYR A 146 21.18 29.15 -18.22
C TYR A 146 21.93 28.15 -19.10
N GLY A 147 21.30 27.66 -20.17
CA GLY A 147 21.91 26.66 -21.06
C GLY A 147 22.09 25.29 -20.42
N ILE A 148 21.30 24.96 -19.42
CA ILE A 148 21.28 23.66 -18.76
C ILE A 148 19.99 22.94 -19.12
N VAL A 149 20.10 21.69 -19.57
CA VAL A 149 18.96 20.78 -19.76
C VAL A 149 18.85 19.94 -18.50
N PHE A 150 17.77 20.12 -17.80
CA PHE A 150 17.43 19.32 -16.64
C PHE A 150 16.83 17.99 -17.10
N GLU A 151 17.40 16.85 -16.72
CA GLU A 151 16.96 15.52 -17.18
C GLU A 151 16.05 14.84 -16.16
N ALA A 152 16.43 14.84 -14.90
CA ALA A 152 15.63 14.22 -13.86
C ALA A 152 15.97 14.73 -12.45
N ALA A 153 14.98 14.79 -11.58
CA ALA A 153 15.12 14.86 -10.14
C ALA A 153 14.87 13.46 -9.55
N LEU A 154 15.81 12.96 -8.78
CA LEU A 154 15.74 11.66 -8.12
C LEU A 154 15.87 11.85 -6.61
N ILE A 155 14.78 12.25 -5.97
CA ILE A 155 14.70 12.28 -4.51
C ILE A 155 14.55 10.83 -4.04
N THR A 156 15.51 10.35 -3.26
CA THR A 156 15.58 8.94 -2.84
C THR A 156 15.03 8.73 -1.44
N ASN A 157 15.28 9.70 -0.54
CA ASN A 157 14.87 9.55 0.85
C ASN A 157 14.52 10.88 1.51
N ILE A 158 13.57 10.83 2.45
CA ILE A 158 13.17 11.95 3.31
C ILE A 158 13.20 11.43 4.74
N ASP A 159 14.21 11.86 5.50
CA ASP A 159 14.47 11.38 6.86
C ASP A 159 14.05 12.43 7.88
N PRO A 160 13.11 12.10 8.77
CA PRO A 160 12.83 12.91 9.96
C PRO A 160 13.95 12.76 11.00
N PRO A 161 13.97 13.58 12.05
CA PRO A 161 14.84 13.37 13.21
C PRO A 161 14.59 12.01 13.87
N ASP A 162 15.63 11.38 14.41
CA ASP A 162 15.59 10.03 14.99
C ASP A 162 14.50 9.84 16.05
N CYS A 163 14.21 10.87 16.85
CA CYS A 163 13.15 10.83 17.86
C CYS A 163 11.75 10.72 17.23
N VAL A 164 11.54 11.36 16.09
CA VAL A 164 10.27 11.31 15.34
C VAL A 164 10.15 9.97 14.61
N GLU A 165 11.23 9.47 14.06
CA GLU A 165 11.25 8.17 13.39
C GLU A 165 10.89 7.02 14.35
N GLN A 166 11.45 7.05 15.57
CA GLN A 166 11.09 6.08 16.61
C GLN A 166 9.62 6.18 17.02
N ALA A 167 9.08 7.38 17.16
CA ALA A 167 7.66 7.58 17.46
C ALA A 167 6.76 7.08 16.34
N LEU A 168 7.10 7.36 15.08
CA LEU A 168 6.39 6.86 13.90
C LEU A 168 6.43 5.33 13.80
N ALA A 169 7.59 4.74 14.07
CA ALA A 169 7.73 3.28 14.10
C ALA A 169 6.86 2.66 15.20
N ALA A 170 6.80 3.25 16.39
CA ALA A 170 5.94 2.79 17.48
C ALA A 170 4.45 2.90 17.11
N ILE A 171 4.02 4.00 16.49
CA ILE A 171 2.64 4.18 16.00
C ILE A 171 2.29 3.11 14.95
N ASN A 172 3.17 2.90 13.96
CA ASN A 172 2.94 1.89 12.94
C ASN A 172 2.88 0.47 13.51
N THR A 173 3.72 0.16 14.51
CA THR A 173 3.69 -1.12 15.20
C THR A 173 2.37 -1.32 15.94
N ALA A 174 1.95 -0.33 16.73
CA ALA A 174 0.67 -0.38 17.44
C ALA A 174 -0.53 -0.51 16.49
N HIS A 175 -0.49 0.20 15.37
CA HIS A 175 -1.54 0.08 14.34
C HIS A 175 -1.58 -1.32 13.74
N ASN A 176 -0.43 -1.91 13.42
CA ASN A 176 -0.35 -3.26 12.88
C ASN A 176 -0.85 -4.31 13.91
N GLU A 177 -0.51 -4.14 15.18
CA GLU A 177 -1.02 -4.99 16.27
C GLU A 177 -2.55 -4.92 16.36
N VAL A 178 -3.13 -3.72 16.43
CA VAL A 178 -4.59 -3.54 16.46
C VAL A 178 -5.27 -4.12 15.22
N SER A 179 -4.72 -3.90 14.02
CA SER A 179 -5.25 -4.46 12.78
C SER A 179 -5.20 -5.99 12.76
N SER A 180 -4.12 -6.57 13.31
CA SER A 180 -3.98 -8.02 13.48
C SER A 180 -5.00 -8.58 14.45
N ASP A 181 -5.20 -7.92 15.59
CA ASP A 181 -6.17 -8.32 16.62
C ASP A 181 -7.60 -8.27 16.08
N ILE A 182 -7.97 -7.20 15.35
CA ILE A 182 -9.28 -7.08 14.71
C ILE A 182 -9.48 -8.21 13.69
N SER A 183 -8.48 -8.48 12.86
CA SER A 183 -8.55 -9.55 11.86
C SER A 183 -8.66 -10.93 12.52
N GLY A 184 -7.93 -11.14 13.62
CA GLY A 184 -8.04 -12.35 14.43
C GLY A 184 -9.42 -12.53 15.03
N ALA A 185 -9.96 -11.47 15.65
CA ALA A 185 -11.31 -11.51 16.25
C ALA A 185 -12.41 -11.74 15.20
N GLN A 186 -12.27 -11.16 14.00
CA GLN A 186 -13.19 -11.41 12.89
C GLN A 186 -13.14 -12.87 12.44
N ALA A 187 -11.93 -13.43 12.28
CA ALA A 187 -11.76 -14.84 11.90
C ALA A 187 -12.37 -15.80 12.95
N ASP A 188 -12.18 -15.51 14.24
CA ASP A 188 -12.76 -16.30 15.33
C ASP A 188 -14.30 -16.21 15.35
N ALA A 189 -14.85 -15.02 15.11
CA ALA A 189 -16.29 -14.81 14.98
C ALA A 189 -16.87 -15.60 13.79
N ASP A 190 -16.26 -15.51 12.63
CA ASP A 190 -16.66 -16.25 11.43
C ASP A 190 -16.57 -17.76 11.64
N GLN A 191 -15.51 -18.23 12.28
CA GLN A 191 -15.36 -19.64 12.63
C GLN A 191 -16.48 -20.11 13.56
N THR A 192 -16.83 -19.31 14.58
CA THR A 192 -17.92 -19.61 15.50
C THR A 192 -19.28 -19.67 14.78
N ILE A 193 -19.54 -18.73 13.86
CA ILE A 193 -20.75 -18.73 13.02
C ILE A 193 -20.82 -19.99 12.15
N VAL A 194 -19.72 -20.35 11.49
CA VAL A 194 -19.67 -21.55 10.65
C VAL A 194 -19.88 -22.83 11.48
N GLN A 195 -19.24 -22.92 12.66
CA GLN A 195 -19.42 -24.06 13.56
C GLN A 195 -20.86 -24.17 14.05
N SER A 196 -21.51 -23.05 14.42
CA SER A 196 -22.89 -23.00 14.84
C SER A 196 -23.84 -23.44 13.74
N LYS A 197 -23.64 -22.96 12.50
CA LYS A 197 -24.43 -23.40 11.32
C LYS A 197 -24.29 -24.90 11.09
N ARG A 198 -23.07 -25.45 11.14
CA ARG A 198 -22.82 -26.89 11.03
C ARG A 198 -23.47 -27.69 12.15
N ALA A 199 -23.41 -27.21 13.38
CA ALA A 199 -24.06 -27.88 14.52
C ALA A 199 -25.58 -27.95 14.34
N VAL A 200 -26.22 -26.87 13.89
CA VAL A 200 -27.66 -26.85 13.55
C VAL A 200 -27.97 -27.83 12.43
N GLU A 201 -27.18 -27.84 11.36
CA GLU A 201 -27.36 -28.77 10.25
C GLU A 201 -27.25 -30.24 10.70
N ILE A 202 -26.24 -30.57 11.51
CA ILE A 202 -26.08 -31.92 12.07
C ILE A 202 -27.28 -32.29 12.94
N GLN A 203 -27.78 -31.39 13.76
CA GLN A 203 -28.96 -31.66 14.61
C GLN A 203 -30.23 -31.86 13.78
N THR A 204 -30.44 -31.04 12.75
CA THR A 204 -31.59 -31.20 11.85
C THR A 204 -31.54 -32.51 11.08
N LEU A 205 -30.35 -32.88 10.54
CA LEU A 205 -30.17 -34.17 9.83
C LEU A 205 -30.36 -35.37 10.78
N LYS A 206 -29.88 -35.29 12.03
CA LYS A 206 -30.13 -36.32 13.04
C LYS A 206 -31.62 -36.48 13.32
N ALA A 207 -32.33 -35.36 13.59
CA ALA A 207 -33.76 -35.39 13.81
C ALA A 207 -34.55 -35.94 12.59
N GLN A 208 -34.14 -35.57 11.38
CA GLN A 208 -34.72 -36.12 10.17
C GLN A 208 -34.47 -37.64 10.03
N ALA A 209 -33.23 -38.09 10.33
CA ALA A 209 -32.89 -39.51 10.28
C ALA A 209 -33.66 -40.34 11.29
N GLU A 210 -34.01 -39.79 12.45
CA GLU A 210 -34.87 -40.44 13.46
C GLU A 210 -36.34 -40.48 13.05
N VAL A 211 -36.83 -39.39 12.43
CA VAL A 211 -38.25 -39.29 12.04
C VAL A 211 -38.57 -40.02 10.75
N GLU A 212 -37.64 -40.07 9.79
CA GLU A 212 -37.89 -40.68 8.47
C GLU A 212 -38.33 -42.15 8.53
N PRO A 213 -37.70 -43.04 9.33
CA PRO A 213 -38.18 -44.42 9.47
C PRO A 213 -39.60 -44.49 10.05
N LEU A 214 -39.94 -43.59 11.00
CA LEU A 214 -41.29 -43.55 11.59
C LEU A 214 -42.32 -43.08 10.58
N ARG A 215 -41.99 -42.09 9.74
CA ARG A 215 -42.84 -41.67 8.62
C ARG A 215 -43.10 -42.82 7.63
N GLN A 216 -42.03 -43.47 7.19
CA GLN A 216 -42.15 -44.61 6.27
C GLN A 216 -42.99 -45.74 6.87
N LEU A 217 -42.83 -46.02 8.16
CA LEU A 217 -43.66 -47.01 8.85
C LEU A 217 -45.13 -46.57 8.89
N SER A 218 -45.38 -45.29 9.22
CA SER A 218 -46.73 -44.73 9.22
C SER A 218 -47.40 -44.81 7.87
N ASP A 219 -46.70 -44.49 6.80
CA ASP A 219 -47.23 -44.54 5.44
C ASP A 219 -47.50 -45.97 4.99
N ARG A 220 -46.63 -46.92 5.34
CA ARG A 220 -46.88 -48.36 5.11
C ARG A 220 -48.06 -48.86 5.89
N LEU A 221 -48.25 -48.47 7.15
CA LEU A 221 -49.41 -48.83 7.96
C LEU A 221 -50.69 -48.24 7.38
N LYS A 222 -50.67 -46.99 6.91
CA LYS A 222 -51.83 -46.36 6.24
C LYS A 222 -52.20 -47.13 4.98
N SER A 223 -51.23 -47.46 4.11
CA SER A 223 -51.47 -48.22 2.89
C SER A 223 -52.03 -49.60 3.19
N LEU A 224 -51.51 -50.30 4.21
CA LEU A 224 -52.05 -51.58 4.65
C LEU A 224 -53.47 -51.46 5.20
N ARG A 225 -53.82 -50.40 5.90
CA ARG A 225 -55.16 -50.12 6.37
C ARG A 225 -56.16 -49.93 5.22
N ASP A 226 -55.75 -49.10 4.26
CA ASP A 226 -56.57 -48.75 3.10
C ASP A 226 -56.84 -49.99 2.16
N HIS A 227 -55.92 -50.93 2.16
CA HIS A 227 -56.07 -52.23 1.42
C HIS A 227 -56.60 -53.39 2.27
N GLY A 228 -57.03 -53.11 3.51
CA GLY A 228 -57.63 -54.14 4.38
C GLY A 228 -56.63 -55.15 4.99
N GLY A 229 -55.32 -55.01 4.71
CA GLY A 229 -54.27 -55.94 5.17
C GLY A 229 -53.76 -55.73 6.58
N LEU A 230 -54.22 -54.69 7.31
CA LEU A 230 -53.70 -54.31 8.60
C LEU A 230 -53.85 -55.41 9.64
N TYR A 231 -55.00 -56.12 9.65
CA TYR A 231 -55.25 -57.20 10.61
C TYR A 231 -54.29 -58.39 10.42
N ALA A 232 -54.00 -58.76 9.20
CA ALA A 232 -53.04 -59.79 8.89
C ALA A 232 -51.60 -59.40 9.29
N TYR A 233 -51.24 -58.18 9.05
CA TYR A 233 -49.96 -57.65 9.49
C TYR A 233 -49.78 -57.64 11.00
N LEU A 234 -50.74 -57.09 11.75
CA LEU A 234 -50.72 -57.07 13.23
C LEU A 234 -50.67 -58.49 13.80
N ARG A 235 -51.40 -59.42 13.21
CA ARG A 235 -51.35 -60.85 13.62
C ARG A 235 -49.97 -61.44 13.43
N ASN A 236 -49.30 -61.19 12.32
CA ASN A 236 -47.94 -61.67 12.02
C ASN A 236 -46.90 -61.02 12.96
N VAL A 237 -47.00 -59.71 13.22
CA VAL A 237 -46.12 -59.01 14.18
C VAL A 237 -46.29 -59.57 15.59
N LYS A 238 -47.54 -59.79 16.00
CA LYS A 238 -47.87 -60.40 17.31
C LYS A 238 -47.34 -61.84 17.42
N LEU A 239 -47.47 -62.64 16.41
CA LEU A 239 -46.89 -63.98 16.36
C LEU A 239 -45.35 -63.96 16.38
N GLY A 240 -44.70 -63.03 15.66
CA GLY A 240 -43.25 -62.82 15.68
C GLY A 240 -42.72 -62.36 17.04
N LEU A 241 -43.45 -61.52 17.76
CA LEU A 241 -43.09 -61.12 19.13
C LEU A 241 -43.27 -62.30 20.13
N LEU A 242 -44.35 -63.05 20.01
CA LEU A 242 -44.58 -64.21 20.87
C LEU A 242 -43.57 -65.33 20.64
N SER A 243 -43.08 -65.51 19.42
CA SER A 243 -42.03 -66.48 19.10
C SER A 243 -40.64 -66.13 19.67
N ARG A 244 -40.41 -64.87 19.97
CA ARG A 244 -39.16 -64.35 20.58
C ARG A 244 -39.22 -64.14 22.07
N ALA A 245 -40.40 -64.25 22.68
CA ALA A 245 -40.59 -64.07 24.10
C ALA A 245 -40.14 -65.29 24.87
N SER A 246 -39.25 -65.13 25.85
CA SER A 246 -38.79 -66.20 26.74
C SER A 246 -39.78 -66.53 27.87
N ASN A 247 -40.68 -65.57 28.18
CA ASN A 247 -41.77 -65.81 29.16
C ASN A 247 -43.04 -65.09 28.65
N ILE A 248 -44.18 -65.80 28.71
CA ILE A 248 -45.52 -65.32 28.34
C ILE A 248 -46.36 -65.31 29.61
N VAL A 249 -46.78 -64.14 30.06
CA VAL A 249 -47.73 -64.00 31.15
C VAL A 249 -49.08 -63.69 30.53
N LEU A 250 -50.04 -64.57 30.74
CA LEU A 250 -51.43 -64.42 30.31
C LEU A 250 -52.22 -63.83 31.49
N GLU A 251 -52.65 -62.58 31.38
CA GLU A 251 -53.58 -61.95 32.30
C GLU A 251 -55.02 -62.24 31.83
N ASP A 252 -55.72 -63.01 32.57
CA ASP A 252 -57.12 -63.29 32.29
C ASP A 252 -57.98 -62.16 32.87
N ARG A 253 -58.47 -61.29 32.01
CA ARG A 253 -59.46 -60.27 32.39
C ARG A 253 -60.82 -60.90 32.32
N ARG A 254 -61.40 -61.21 33.48
CA ARG A 254 -62.83 -61.39 33.69
C ARG A 254 -63.56 -60.06 33.53
#